data_db309e69b3de64b636f6bbe9583a86e7
#
_entry.id   db309e69b3de64b636f6bbe9583a86e7
#
_cell.length_a   1.000
_cell.length_b   1.000
_cell.length_c   1.000
_cell.angle_alpha   90.00
_cell.angle_beta   90.00
_cell.angle_gamma   90.00
#
_symmetry.space_group_name_H-M   'P 1'
#
loop_
_entity.id
_entity.type
_entity.pdbx_description
1 polymer ?
#
loop_
_entity_poly.entity_id
_entity_poly.type
_entity_poly.pdbx_seq_one_letter_code
_entity_poly.pdbx_strand_id
1 'polypeptide(L)'
;MRRYVAQMTGLSRAQVTRLTAGYSETGRVKAATYIRTKFPSRYTKADVELPAYVDKGHGNLSGPATKRILEREYSEYSQSAYERLADISVAQIYRFRNSEAYRKRNTSYQPTRPTPIPTGERRKPRPQGRPGFLRIDTVHQGDRDGVKGIYHINAVDEVTQWEIVAATPQISQHWLIPLLEQLLEQFPFAIRGFHSDNGSEFINYTVARLLEKLLIEQTKSRAYRTGDNGLVESKNGAIVRKYMGFGHIAAQHAEAVDQFHRRYLNPYVNFHRPCAVAEIVELPNGKRRRVYRRWATPFEIFRQAPQCESFLRPGVSMADLESFAQTQSDTEAAIEMQKAKRQLMAGIKKRSA
;
A
#
# COMPACT_ATOMS: atom_id res chain seq x y z
N MET A 1 -39.42 22.82 -42.89
CA MET A 1 -40.05 21.52 -42.64
C MET A 1 -39.12 20.51 -41.95
N ARG A 2 -37.97 20.06 -42.49
CA ARG A 2 -37.08 19.05 -41.88
C ARG A 2 -36.60 19.40 -40.45
N ARG A 3 -36.31 20.67 -40.17
CA ARG A 3 -35.90 21.16 -38.85
C ARG A 3 -37.03 21.06 -37.83
N TYR A 4 -38.24 21.36 -38.23
CA TYR A 4 -39.44 21.22 -37.39
C TYR A 4 -39.72 19.75 -37.05
N VAL A 5 -39.65 18.86 -38.06
CA VAL A 5 -39.82 17.41 -37.85
C VAL A 5 -38.77 16.85 -36.89
N ALA A 6 -37.52 17.29 -37.02
CA ALA A 6 -36.46 16.88 -36.09
C ALA A 6 -36.76 17.34 -34.64
N GLN A 7 -37.24 18.55 -34.44
CA GLN A 7 -37.64 19.06 -33.14
C GLN A 7 -38.81 18.29 -32.51
N MET A 8 -39.84 17.99 -33.32
CA MET A 8 -41.05 17.31 -32.87
C MET A 8 -40.83 15.81 -32.59
N THR A 9 -39.91 15.17 -33.31
CA THR A 9 -39.68 13.71 -33.21
C THR A 9 -38.48 13.33 -32.33
N GLY A 10 -37.61 14.28 -32.00
CA GLY A 10 -36.33 13.99 -31.31
C GLY A 10 -35.30 13.26 -32.21
N LEU A 11 -35.58 13.05 -33.47
CA LEU A 11 -34.70 12.39 -34.42
C LEU A 11 -33.57 13.33 -34.89
N SER A 12 -32.40 12.77 -35.13
CA SER A 12 -31.29 13.55 -35.71
C SER A 12 -31.63 14.05 -37.10
N ARG A 13 -31.03 15.18 -37.50
CA ARG A 13 -31.23 15.78 -38.82
C ARG A 13 -30.95 14.80 -39.98
N ALA A 14 -29.95 13.93 -39.80
CA ALA A 14 -29.60 12.88 -40.76
C ALA A 14 -30.67 11.79 -40.87
N GLN A 15 -31.28 11.41 -39.73
CA GLN A 15 -32.39 10.44 -39.69
C GLN A 15 -33.64 11.02 -40.39
N VAL A 16 -34.02 12.25 -40.08
CA VAL A 16 -35.13 12.92 -40.73
C VAL A 16 -34.92 13.00 -42.25
N THR A 17 -33.70 13.36 -42.71
CA THR A 17 -33.38 13.42 -44.14
C THR A 17 -33.53 12.06 -44.81
N ARG A 18 -33.04 10.99 -44.22
CA ARG A 18 -33.20 9.62 -44.76
C ARG A 18 -34.65 9.17 -44.81
N LEU A 19 -35.40 9.42 -43.73
CA LEU A 19 -36.80 9.03 -43.68
C LEU A 19 -37.67 9.81 -44.69
N THR A 20 -37.41 11.12 -44.86
CA THR A 20 -38.14 11.94 -45.82
C THR A 20 -37.77 11.57 -47.25
N ALA A 21 -36.52 11.22 -47.57
CA ALA A 21 -36.12 10.72 -48.87
C ALA A 21 -36.82 9.38 -49.20
N GLY A 22 -36.76 8.41 -48.26
CA GLY A 22 -37.44 7.13 -48.42
C GLY A 22 -38.97 7.26 -48.57
N TYR A 23 -39.59 8.23 -47.87
CA TYR A 23 -41.02 8.51 -48.01
C TYR A 23 -41.34 9.09 -49.42
N SER A 24 -40.50 9.98 -49.93
CA SER A 24 -40.66 10.55 -51.28
C SER A 24 -40.59 9.49 -52.37
N GLU A 25 -39.79 8.43 -52.17
CA GLU A 25 -39.61 7.33 -53.13
C GLU A 25 -40.72 6.26 -53.02
N THR A 26 -41.15 5.94 -51.81
CA THR A 26 -42.01 4.76 -51.57
C THR A 26 -43.40 5.08 -51.04
N GLY A 27 -43.70 6.37 -50.74
CA GLY A 27 -44.95 6.81 -50.14
C GLY A 27 -45.17 6.30 -48.71
N ARG A 28 -44.21 5.62 -48.12
CA ARG A 28 -44.30 5.03 -46.75
C ARG A 28 -43.02 5.21 -45.97
N VAL A 29 -43.16 5.51 -44.65
CA VAL A 29 -42.04 5.42 -43.73
C VAL A 29 -41.98 3.99 -43.21
N LYS A 30 -41.01 3.22 -43.66
CA LYS A 30 -40.75 1.88 -43.10
C LYS A 30 -40.12 2.02 -41.72
N ALA A 31 -40.78 1.51 -40.70
CA ALA A 31 -40.14 1.32 -39.41
C ALA A 31 -38.98 0.31 -39.57
N ALA A 32 -37.74 0.76 -39.39
CA ALA A 32 -36.61 -0.14 -39.35
C ALA A 32 -36.73 -1.00 -38.10
N THR A 33 -37.08 -2.25 -38.26
CA THR A 33 -36.90 -3.26 -37.19
C THR A 33 -35.41 -3.47 -37.03
N TYR A 34 -34.79 -2.72 -36.12
CA TYR A 34 -33.40 -2.90 -35.75
C TYR A 34 -33.30 -4.19 -34.92
N ILE A 35 -33.13 -5.30 -35.61
CA ILE A 35 -32.72 -6.56 -34.96
C ILE A 35 -31.25 -6.39 -34.65
N ARG A 36 -30.96 -6.06 -33.40
CA ARG A 36 -29.60 -6.02 -32.91
C ARG A 36 -29.05 -7.45 -32.91
N THR A 37 -28.38 -7.85 -34.00
CA THR A 37 -27.61 -9.09 -34.03
C THR A 37 -26.47 -8.90 -33.03
N LYS A 38 -26.50 -9.67 -31.93
CA LYS A 38 -25.38 -9.72 -31.01
C LYS A 38 -24.16 -10.17 -31.81
N PHE A 39 -23.05 -9.45 -31.67
CA PHE A 39 -21.78 -9.96 -32.19
C PHE A 39 -21.56 -11.38 -31.70
N PRO A 40 -21.19 -12.34 -32.55
CA PRO A 40 -20.90 -13.69 -32.12
C PRO A 40 -19.79 -13.65 -31.04
N SER A 41 -20.07 -14.22 -29.88
CA SER A 41 -19.06 -14.32 -28.82
C SER A 41 -18.03 -15.37 -29.24
N ARG A 42 -16.76 -15.01 -29.25
CA ARG A 42 -15.66 -15.96 -29.50
C ARG A 42 -15.63 -17.09 -28.47
N TYR A 43 -16.09 -16.82 -27.24
CA TYR A 43 -16.04 -17.74 -26.12
C TYR A 43 -17.44 -18.14 -25.66
N THR A 44 -17.63 -19.41 -25.39
CA THR A 44 -18.86 -19.99 -24.86
C THR A 44 -18.90 -19.90 -23.33
N LYS A 45 -20.01 -20.31 -22.73
CA LYS A 45 -20.12 -20.40 -21.28
C LYS A 45 -19.14 -21.42 -20.70
N ALA A 46 -18.93 -22.56 -21.38
CA ALA A 46 -17.95 -23.56 -20.98
C ALA A 46 -16.51 -23.01 -20.98
N ASP A 47 -16.17 -22.16 -21.97
CA ASP A 47 -14.86 -21.49 -22.05
C ASP A 47 -14.63 -20.49 -20.88
N VAL A 48 -15.67 -20.07 -20.17
CA VAL A 48 -15.56 -19.26 -18.94
C VAL A 48 -15.40 -20.11 -17.69
N GLU A 49 -16.02 -21.30 -17.67
CA GLU A 49 -15.97 -22.21 -16.53
C GLU A 49 -14.60 -22.88 -16.35
N LEU A 50 -13.89 -23.17 -17.45
CA LEU A 50 -12.54 -23.76 -17.40
C LEU A 50 -11.51 -22.87 -16.70
N PRO A 51 -11.33 -21.58 -17.02
CA PRO A 51 -10.46 -20.69 -16.25
C PRO A 51 -10.89 -20.55 -14.79
N ALA A 52 -12.18 -20.63 -14.47
CA ALA A 52 -12.65 -20.60 -13.09
C ALA A 52 -12.22 -21.87 -12.32
N TYR A 53 -12.25 -23.02 -12.97
CA TYR A 53 -11.76 -24.27 -12.41
C TYR A 53 -10.24 -24.24 -12.18
N VAL A 54 -9.47 -23.78 -13.17
CA VAL A 54 -8.01 -23.61 -13.09
C VAL A 54 -7.64 -22.65 -11.96
N ASP A 55 -8.25 -21.47 -11.92
CA ASP A 55 -7.99 -20.47 -10.88
C ASP A 55 -8.32 -21.00 -9.47
N LYS A 56 -9.40 -21.77 -9.33
CA LYS A 56 -9.75 -22.39 -8.05
C LYS A 56 -8.70 -23.42 -7.61
N GLY A 57 -8.21 -24.25 -8.53
CA GLY A 57 -7.16 -25.24 -8.24
C GLY A 57 -5.82 -24.61 -7.85
N HIS A 58 -5.48 -23.49 -8.46
CA HIS A 58 -4.21 -22.76 -8.24
C HIS A 58 -4.31 -21.60 -7.24
N GLY A 59 -5.43 -21.38 -6.57
CA GLY A 59 -5.59 -20.31 -5.58
C GLY A 59 -5.62 -18.90 -6.18
N ASN A 60 -6.17 -18.73 -7.40
CA ASN A 60 -6.34 -17.44 -8.07
C ASN A 60 -5.01 -16.72 -8.39
N LEU A 61 -4.22 -17.27 -9.27
CA LEU A 61 -2.96 -16.69 -9.74
C LEU A 61 -3.19 -15.38 -10.52
N SER A 62 -2.09 -14.69 -10.84
CA SER A 62 -2.14 -13.51 -11.72
C SER A 62 -2.65 -13.88 -13.13
N GLY A 63 -3.30 -12.94 -13.82
CA GLY A 63 -3.81 -13.17 -15.17
C GLY A 63 -2.77 -13.72 -16.17
N PRO A 64 -1.52 -13.21 -16.19
CA PRO A 64 -0.44 -13.78 -17.01
C PRO A 64 -0.10 -15.22 -16.65
N ALA A 65 -0.05 -15.57 -15.36
CA ALA A 65 0.22 -16.94 -14.91
C ALA A 65 -0.91 -17.90 -15.30
N THR A 66 -2.18 -17.50 -15.08
CA THR A 66 -3.33 -18.28 -15.53
C THR A 66 -3.33 -18.47 -17.04
N LYS A 67 -3.00 -17.42 -17.82
CA LYS A 67 -2.85 -17.55 -19.28
C LYS A 67 -1.86 -18.65 -19.64
N ARG A 68 -0.68 -18.65 -19.01
CA ARG A 68 0.37 -19.63 -19.30
C ARG A 68 -0.09 -21.07 -18.95
N ILE A 69 -0.86 -21.23 -17.88
CA ILE A 69 -1.42 -22.55 -17.53
C ILE A 69 -2.41 -23.01 -18.60
N LEU A 70 -3.36 -22.15 -19.02
CA LEU A 70 -4.34 -22.48 -20.05
C LEU A 70 -3.67 -22.87 -21.38
N GLU A 71 -2.60 -22.18 -21.75
CA GLU A 71 -1.77 -22.50 -22.90
C GLU A 71 -1.11 -23.89 -22.76
N ARG A 72 -0.52 -24.19 -21.59
CA ARG A 72 0.13 -25.47 -21.33
C ARG A 72 -0.84 -26.65 -21.29
N GLU A 73 -2.03 -26.46 -20.73
CA GLU A 73 -3.08 -27.48 -20.70
C GLU A 73 -3.41 -27.98 -22.13
N TYR A 74 -3.41 -27.08 -23.11
CA TYR A 74 -3.59 -27.44 -24.50
C TYR A 74 -2.31 -27.95 -25.15
N SER A 75 -1.21 -27.17 -25.11
CA SER A 75 0.01 -27.43 -25.90
C SER A 75 0.87 -28.57 -25.36
N GLU A 76 0.95 -28.71 -24.03
CA GLU A 76 1.84 -29.67 -23.37
C GLU A 76 1.09 -30.92 -22.86
N TYR A 77 -0.15 -30.70 -22.36
CA TYR A 77 -0.96 -31.79 -21.79
C TYR A 77 -2.07 -32.30 -22.72
N SER A 78 -2.14 -31.75 -23.95
CA SER A 78 -3.06 -32.21 -25.02
C SER A 78 -4.53 -32.20 -24.63
N GLN A 79 -4.92 -31.30 -23.72
CA GLN A 79 -6.30 -31.14 -23.27
C GLN A 79 -7.11 -30.33 -24.28
N SER A 80 -7.84 -30.97 -25.20
CA SER A 80 -8.62 -30.37 -26.28
C SER A 80 -9.65 -29.34 -25.81
N ALA A 81 -10.16 -29.47 -24.59
CA ALA A 81 -11.10 -28.50 -24.00
C ALA A 81 -10.51 -27.07 -23.87
N TYR A 82 -9.20 -26.93 -23.83
CA TYR A 82 -8.50 -25.65 -23.69
C TYR A 82 -8.08 -25.03 -25.01
N GLU A 83 -8.35 -25.65 -26.16
CA GLU A 83 -7.95 -25.16 -27.48
C GLU A 83 -8.28 -23.68 -27.72
N ARG A 84 -9.52 -23.26 -27.43
CA ARG A 84 -9.95 -21.86 -27.60
C ARG A 84 -9.32 -20.90 -26.58
N LEU A 85 -8.84 -21.45 -25.47
CA LEU A 85 -8.26 -20.68 -24.36
C LEU A 85 -6.75 -20.57 -24.46
N ALA A 86 -6.09 -21.37 -25.27
CA ALA A 86 -4.64 -21.32 -25.49
C ALA A 86 -4.15 -19.90 -25.90
N ASP A 87 -4.93 -19.22 -26.77
CA ASP A 87 -4.62 -17.88 -27.26
C ASP A 87 -5.38 -16.76 -26.52
N ILE A 88 -5.91 -17.05 -25.33
CA ILE A 88 -6.69 -16.04 -24.60
C ILE A 88 -5.81 -14.85 -24.18
N SER A 89 -6.33 -13.64 -24.30
CA SER A 89 -5.64 -12.46 -23.77
C SER A 89 -5.81 -12.34 -22.25
N VAL A 90 -4.80 -11.79 -21.57
CA VAL A 90 -4.87 -11.48 -20.13
C VAL A 90 -6.07 -10.60 -19.78
N ALA A 91 -6.38 -9.62 -20.64
CA ALA A 91 -7.55 -8.75 -20.48
C ALA A 91 -8.87 -9.54 -20.51
N GLN A 92 -8.95 -10.57 -21.35
CA GLN A 92 -10.13 -11.41 -21.44
C GLN A 92 -10.29 -12.32 -20.20
N ILE A 93 -9.19 -12.82 -19.62
CA ILE A 93 -9.20 -13.55 -18.33
C ILE A 93 -9.82 -12.68 -17.23
N TYR A 94 -9.39 -11.42 -17.13
CA TYR A 94 -9.98 -10.50 -16.15
C TYR A 94 -11.45 -10.17 -16.43
N ARG A 95 -11.87 -10.12 -17.71
CA ARG A 95 -13.31 -9.99 -18.07
C ARG A 95 -14.08 -11.23 -17.62
N PHE A 96 -13.54 -12.42 -17.80
CA PHE A 96 -14.16 -13.67 -17.29
C PHE A 96 -14.33 -13.66 -15.78
N ARG A 97 -13.28 -13.27 -15.04
CA ARG A 97 -13.33 -13.16 -13.56
C ARG A 97 -14.44 -12.22 -13.06
N ASN A 98 -14.79 -11.24 -13.88
CA ASN A 98 -15.88 -10.30 -13.58
C ASN A 98 -17.27 -10.80 -14.02
N SER A 99 -17.36 -11.90 -14.78
CA SER A 99 -18.62 -12.45 -15.26
C SER A 99 -19.36 -13.26 -14.18
N GLU A 100 -20.70 -13.30 -14.30
CA GLU A 100 -21.53 -14.08 -13.39
C GLU A 100 -21.24 -15.59 -13.49
N ALA A 101 -21.02 -16.10 -14.70
CA ALA A 101 -20.70 -17.50 -14.93
C ALA A 101 -19.43 -17.95 -14.20
N TYR A 102 -18.40 -17.12 -14.22
CA TYR A 102 -17.16 -17.38 -13.48
C TYR A 102 -17.37 -17.34 -11.96
N ARG A 103 -18.06 -16.28 -11.47
CA ARG A 103 -18.31 -16.11 -10.02
C ARG A 103 -19.10 -17.24 -9.40
N LYS A 104 -20.02 -17.84 -10.14
CA LYS A 104 -20.76 -19.04 -9.68
C LYS A 104 -19.87 -20.26 -9.45
N ARG A 105 -18.75 -20.36 -10.17
CA ARG A 105 -17.80 -21.50 -10.09
C ARG A 105 -16.62 -21.23 -9.16
N ASN A 106 -16.21 -19.99 -9.06
CA ASN A 106 -15.08 -19.58 -8.23
C ASN A 106 -15.49 -18.38 -7.36
N THR A 107 -15.99 -18.67 -6.17
CA THR A 107 -16.50 -17.67 -5.20
C THR A 107 -15.43 -17.13 -4.26
N SER A 108 -14.17 -17.58 -4.40
CA SER A 108 -13.16 -17.42 -3.35
C SER A 108 -12.53 -16.02 -3.25
N TYR A 109 -12.83 -15.09 -4.15
CA TYR A 109 -12.25 -13.75 -4.05
C TYR A 109 -13.17 -12.66 -4.57
N GLN A 110 -13.80 -11.93 -3.63
CA GLN A 110 -14.25 -10.57 -3.91
C GLN A 110 -13.21 -9.62 -3.28
N PRO A 111 -12.47 -8.82 -4.06
CA PRO A 111 -11.71 -7.73 -3.47
C PRO A 111 -12.69 -6.82 -2.75
N THR A 112 -12.55 -6.72 -1.44
CA THR A 112 -13.22 -5.67 -0.67
C THR A 112 -12.77 -4.34 -1.25
N ARG A 113 -13.67 -3.61 -1.87
CA ARG A 113 -13.39 -2.22 -2.23
C ARG A 113 -13.47 -1.44 -0.92
N PRO A 114 -12.36 -0.90 -0.41
CA PRO A 114 -12.41 -0.05 0.76
C PRO A 114 -13.35 1.12 0.45
N THR A 115 -14.31 1.37 1.34
CA THR A 115 -15.15 2.55 1.25
C THR A 115 -14.24 3.77 1.33
N PRO A 116 -14.25 4.70 0.36
CA PRO A 116 -13.40 5.87 0.41
C PRO A 116 -13.85 6.75 1.58
N ILE A 117 -13.04 6.82 2.62
CA ILE A 117 -13.25 7.72 3.75
C ILE A 117 -12.65 9.08 3.36
N PRO A 118 -13.40 10.19 3.44
CA PRO A 118 -12.93 11.50 3.00
C PRO A 118 -12.05 12.19 4.05
N THR A 119 -11.09 11.46 4.64
CA THR A 119 -10.06 12.01 5.53
C THR A 119 -8.70 11.95 4.86
N GLY A 120 -7.83 12.95 5.14
CA GLY A 120 -6.49 13.06 4.60
C GLY A 120 -6.45 13.49 3.12
N GLU A 121 -5.58 14.43 2.81
CA GLU A 121 -5.37 14.93 1.45
C GLU A 121 -4.56 13.94 0.61
N ARG A 122 -4.98 13.68 -0.63
CA ARG A 122 -4.26 12.78 -1.56
C ARG A 122 -3.09 13.48 -2.24
N ARG A 123 -1.99 13.59 -1.57
CA ARG A 123 -0.74 14.14 -2.11
C ARG A 123 0.48 13.61 -1.39
N LYS A 124 1.63 13.71 -2.04
CA LYS A 124 2.90 13.47 -1.38
C LYS A 124 3.20 14.58 -0.37
N PRO A 125 3.71 14.28 0.84
CA PRO A 125 4.19 15.30 1.77
C PRO A 125 5.24 16.22 1.15
N ARG A 126 5.29 17.44 1.63
CA ARG A 126 6.24 18.47 1.19
C ARG A 126 7.02 19.04 2.39
N PRO A 127 7.98 18.29 2.93
CA PRO A 127 8.71 18.68 4.13
C PRO A 127 9.59 19.92 3.93
N GLN A 128 10.01 20.22 2.71
CA GLN A 128 10.89 21.36 2.38
C GLN A 128 12.15 21.39 3.26
N GLY A 129 12.74 20.22 3.53
CA GLY A 129 13.91 20.08 4.39
C GLY A 129 13.63 20.16 5.89
N ARG A 130 12.38 20.32 6.32
CA ARG A 130 12.00 20.38 7.75
C ARG A 130 11.64 19.00 8.28
N PRO A 131 12.22 18.53 9.39
CA PRO A 131 11.83 17.32 10.08
C PRO A 131 10.36 17.38 10.58
N GLY A 132 9.81 16.21 10.88
CA GLY A 132 8.46 16.07 11.43
C GLY A 132 7.40 15.64 10.41
N PHE A 133 7.76 15.24 9.20
CA PHE A 133 6.84 14.67 8.19
C PHE A 133 7.03 13.18 8.09
N LEU A 134 6.17 12.43 8.77
CA LEU A 134 6.27 10.99 8.91
C LEU A 134 5.63 10.24 7.75
N ARG A 135 6.29 9.15 7.32
CA ARG A 135 5.75 8.07 6.49
C ARG A 135 5.44 6.90 7.41
N ILE A 136 4.21 6.42 7.37
CA ILE A 136 3.76 5.38 8.29
C ILE A 136 3.18 4.21 7.52
N ASP A 137 3.52 3.02 7.98
CA ASP A 137 3.04 1.76 7.42
C ASP A 137 2.90 0.69 8.51
N THR A 138 2.12 -0.34 8.19
CA THR A 138 1.85 -1.47 9.06
C THR A 138 2.50 -2.73 8.52
N VAL A 139 3.22 -3.44 9.37
CA VAL A 139 3.86 -4.72 9.02
C VAL A 139 3.26 -5.85 9.85
N HIS A 140 2.52 -6.72 9.20
CA HIS A 140 1.91 -7.90 9.84
C HIS A 140 2.94 -9.01 10.07
N GLN A 141 2.98 -9.58 11.28
CA GLN A 141 3.97 -10.59 11.70
C GLN A 141 3.48 -12.03 11.51
N GLY A 142 3.02 -12.35 10.31
CA GLY A 142 2.65 -13.71 9.90
C GLY A 142 1.33 -14.23 10.49
N ASP A 143 0.84 -15.32 9.93
CA ASP A 143 -0.32 -16.07 10.39
C ASP A 143 0.11 -17.50 10.73
N ARG A 144 -0.51 -18.10 11.73
CA ARG A 144 -0.34 -19.50 12.07
C ARG A 144 -1.70 -20.11 12.39
N ASP A 145 -2.10 -21.14 11.64
CA ASP A 145 -3.35 -21.88 11.83
C ASP A 145 -4.60 -20.96 11.88
N GLY A 146 -4.61 -19.92 11.02
CA GLY A 146 -5.68 -18.93 10.97
C GLY A 146 -5.63 -17.86 12.08
N VAL A 147 -4.67 -17.95 13.01
CA VAL A 147 -4.45 -16.94 14.06
C VAL A 147 -3.45 -15.91 13.56
N LYS A 148 -3.86 -14.65 13.56
CA LYS A 148 -2.99 -13.53 13.17
C LYS A 148 -1.93 -13.27 14.21
N GLY A 149 -0.70 -13.01 13.75
CA GLY A 149 0.37 -12.51 14.59
C GLY A 149 0.21 -11.04 14.93
N ILE A 150 1.15 -10.50 15.73
CA ILE A 150 1.22 -9.09 16.07
C ILE A 150 1.42 -8.21 14.81
N TYR A 151 1.20 -6.92 14.99
CA TYR A 151 1.46 -5.91 13.97
C TYR A 151 2.55 -4.95 14.46
N HIS A 152 3.44 -4.57 13.55
CA HIS A 152 4.40 -3.49 13.78
C HIS A 152 3.90 -2.24 13.05
N ILE A 153 3.89 -1.12 13.73
CA ILE A 153 3.67 0.20 13.14
C ILE A 153 5.05 0.82 12.97
N ASN A 154 5.40 1.11 11.73
CA ASN A 154 6.68 1.72 11.39
C ASN A 154 6.46 3.16 10.92
N ALA A 155 7.07 4.12 11.61
CA ALA A 155 6.99 5.54 11.31
C ALA A 155 8.40 6.08 11.03
N VAL A 156 8.57 6.72 9.86
CA VAL A 156 9.87 7.22 9.39
C VAL A 156 9.76 8.69 8.97
N ASP A 157 10.57 9.55 9.53
CA ASP A 157 10.66 10.94 9.08
C ASP A 157 11.29 11.05 7.70
N GLU A 158 10.68 11.82 6.80
CA GLU A 158 11.10 11.91 5.40
C GLU A 158 12.46 12.62 5.22
N VAL A 159 12.83 13.50 6.15
CA VAL A 159 14.04 14.33 6.04
C VAL A 159 15.23 13.67 6.71
N THR A 160 15.07 13.26 7.95
CA THR A 160 16.16 12.72 8.78
C THR A 160 16.28 11.21 8.69
N GLN A 161 15.25 10.52 8.17
CA GLN A 161 15.08 9.08 8.26
C GLN A 161 14.98 8.55 9.70
N TRP A 162 14.70 9.44 10.69
CA TRP A 162 14.42 9.01 12.05
C TRP A 162 13.26 8.03 12.05
N GLU A 163 13.45 6.88 12.68
CA GLU A 163 12.55 5.74 12.56
C GLU A 163 12.11 5.23 13.92
N ILE A 164 10.81 5.15 14.13
CA ILE A 164 10.23 4.56 15.33
C ILE A 164 9.36 3.39 14.93
N VAL A 165 9.67 2.22 15.49
CA VAL A 165 8.87 1.01 15.37
C VAL A 165 8.15 0.77 16.68
N ALA A 166 6.86 0.50 16.62
CA ALA A 166 6.03 0.09 17.75
C ALA A 166 5.31 -1.23 17.44
N ALA A 167 4.85 -1.96 18.45
CA ALA A 167 4.15 -3.22 18.23
C ALA A 167 2.79 -3.25 18.95
N THR A 168 1.77 -3.85 18.28
CA THR A 168 0.40 -3.97 18.80
C THR A 168 -0.16 -5.36 18.55
N PRO A 169 -1.03 -5.90 19.43
CA PRO A 169 -1.65 -7.20 19.20
C PRO A 169 -2.67 -7.16 18.05
N GLN A 170 -3.30 -6.02 17.80
CA GLN A 170 -4.37 -5.87 16.81
C GLN A 170 -4.40 -4.47 16.20
N ILE A 171 -4.89 -4.39 14.96
CA ILE A 171 -5.19 -3.13 14.28
C ILE A 171 -6.66 -2.77 14.54
N SER A 172 -6.92 -2.25 15.72
CA SER A 172 -8.21 -1.67 16.09
C SER A 172 -8.01 -0.31 16.73
N GLN A 173 -9.03 0.56 16.70
CA GLN A 173 -8.93 1.91 17.28
C GLN A 173 -8.50 1.89 18.76
N HIS A 174 -8.99 0.90 19.50
CA HIS A 174 -8.67 0.71 20.91
C HIS A 174 -7.16 0.55 21.17
N TRP A 175 -6.47 -0.21 20.32
CA TRP A 175 -5.03 -0.46 20.44
C TRP A 175 -4.19 0.58 19.72
N LEU A 176 -4.66 1.04 18.56
CA LEU A 176 -3.88 1.90 17.67
C LEU A 176 -3.73 3.32 18.20
N ILE A 177 -4.77 3.91 18.80
CA ILE A 177 -4.73 5.31 19.25
C ILE A 177 -3.71 5.51 20.37
N PRO A 178 -3.72 4.75 21.49
CA PRO A 178 -2.70 4.91 22.51
C PRO A 178 -1.29 4.60 22.01
N LEU A 179 -1.17 3.63 21.08
CA LEU A 179 0.11 3.29 20.48
C LEU A 179 0.66 4.45 19.63
N LEU A 180 -0.19 5.09 18.82
CA LEU A 180 0.23 6.24 18.01
C LEU A 180 0.66 7.43 18.88
N GLU A 181 -0.05 7.73 19.96
CA GLU A 181 0.35 8.76 20.92
C GLU A 181 1.76 8.47 21.46
N GLN A 182 1.99 7.26 21.99
CA GLN A 182 3.28 6.83 22.51
C GLN A 182 4.39 6.78 21.43
N LEU A 183 4.04 6.43 20.21
CA LEU A 183 4.97 6.40 19.07
C LEU A 183 5.42 7.82 18.69
N LEU A 184 4.47 8.76 18.58
CA LEU A 184 4.76 10.14 18.23
C LEU A 184 5.63 10.83 19.30
N GLU A 185 5.47 10.48 20.58
CA GLU A 185 6.26 11.00 21.67
C GLU A 185 7.75 10.57 21.65
N GLN A 186 8.10 9.52 20.90
CA GLN A 186 9.49 9.07 20.80
C GLN A 186 10.32 9.89 19.78
N PHE A 187 9.68 10.73 18.97
CA PHE A 187 10.42 11.62 18.09
C PHE A 187 10.95 12.83 18.87
N PRO A 188 12.21 13.24 18.64
CA PRO A 188 12.80 14.39 19.35
C PRO A 188 12.29 15.73 18.86
N PHE A 189 11.61 15.78 17.73
CA PHE A 189 11.11 16.99 17.09
C PHE A 189 9.58 17.00 16.97
N ALA A 190 9.02 18.18 16.80
CA ALA A 190 7.57 18.35 16.61
C ALA A 190 7.09 17.69 15.31
N ILE A 191 6.07 16.86 15.41
CA ILE A 191 5.45 16.20 14.25
C ILE A 191 4.51 17.20 13.58
N ARG A 192 4.63 17.32 12.24
CA ARG A 192 3.89 18.26 11.40
C ARG A 192 3.02 17.57 10.36
N GLY A 193 3.42 16.39 9.92
CA GLY A 193 2.72 15.64 8.88
C GLY A 193 2.73 14.13 9.14
N PHE A 194 1.60 13.51 8.83
CA PHE A 194 1.37 12.08 8.94
C PHE A 194 0.90 11.56 7.58
N HIS A 195 1.72 10.78 6.91
CA HIS A 195 1.42 10.22 5.62
C HIS A 195 1.36 8.70 5.69
N SER A 196 0.24 8.13 5.30
CA SER A 196 0.06 6.68 5.19
C SER A 196 -0.35 6.28 3.77
N ASP A 197 -0.38 4.99 3.52
CA ASP A 197 -1.10 4.44 2.38
C ASP A 197 -2.62 4.67 2.54
N ASN A 198 -3.43 3.98 1.69
CA ASN A 198 -4.89 4.09 1.77
C ASN A 198 -5.51 3.06 2.73
N GLY A 199 -4.73 2.47 3.64
CA GLY A 199 -5.20 1.50 4.62
C GLY A 199 -6.24 2.10 5.58
N SER A 200 -7.30 1.36 5.86
CA SER A 200 -8.40 1.81 6.74
C SER A 200 -7.96 1.99 8.19
N GLU A 201 -6.85 1.38 8.59
CA GLU A 201 -6.26 1.49 9.91
C GLU A 201 -5.84 2.92 10.26
N PHE A 202 -5.31 3.66 9.28
CA PHE A 202 -4.87 5.06 9.47
C PHE A 202 -5.84 6.06 8.85
N ILE A 203 -6.59 5.66 7.81
CA ILE A 203 -7.57 6.52 7.13
C ILE A 203 -8.94 6.30 7.73
N ASN A 204 -9.14 6.80 8.94
CA ASN A 204 -10.41 6.78 9.64
C ASN A 204 -10.60 8.06 10.46
N TYR A 205 -11.84 8.32 10.89
CA TYR A 205 -12.20 9.56 11.62
C TYR A 205 -11.54 9.67 12.99
N THR A 206 -11.25 8.56 13.66
CA THR A 206 -10.64 8.59 15.00
C THR A 206 -9.18 9.01 14.93
N VAL A 207 -8.41 8.44 13.98
CA VAL A 207 -7.04 8.89 13.71
C VAL A 207 -7.02 10.33 13.21
N ALA A 208 -7.93 10.71 12.33
CA ALA A 208 -8.03 12.08 11.82
C ALA A 208 -8.26 13.09 12.96
N ARG A 209 -9.16 12.81 13.91
CA ARG A 209 -9.39 13.66 15.09
C ARG A 209 -8.20 13.76 16.02
N LEU A 210 -7.45 12.65 16.22
CA LEU A 210 -6.21 12.68 16.97
C LEU A 210 -5.20 13.62 16.32
N LEU A 211 -4.97 13.47 15.03
CA LEU A 211 -4.01 14.29 14.27
C LEU A 211 -4.43 15.76 14.22
N GLU A 212 -5.72 16.04 14.05
CA GLU A 212 -6.27 17.39 14.11
C GLU A 212 -6.04 18.04 15.48
N LYS A 213 -6.33 17.33 16.58
CA LYS A 213 -6.06 17.79 17.95
C LYS A 213 -4.57 18.11 18.18
N LEU A 214 -3.68 17.34 17.56
CA LEU A 214 -2.23 17.54 17.64
C LEU A 214 -1.69 18.52 16.57
N LEU A 215 -2.56 19.13 15.77
CA LEU A 215 -2.20 20.03 14.66
C LEU A 215 -1.26 19.36 13.62
N ILE A 216 -1.42 18.07 13.40
CA ILE A 216 -0.64 17.27 12.45
C ILE A 216 -1.42 17.13 11.14
N GLU A 217 -0.79 17.53 10.04
CA GLU A 217 -1.38 17.41 8.71
C GLU A 217 -1.49 15.94 8.27
N GLN A 218 -2.71 15.46 8.00
CA GLN A 218 -2.92 14.12 7.47
C GLN A 218 -2.92 14.11 5.94
N THR A 219 -2.03 13.31 5.35
CA THR A 219 -1.99 13.04 3.91
C THR A 219 -2.03 11.54 3.64
N LYS A 220 -2.44 11.16 2.44
CA LYS A 220 -2.49 9.75 2.00
C LYS A 220 -1.97 9.57 0.59
N SER A 221 -1.49 8.38 0.29
CA SER A 221 -0.92 8.03 -1.00
C SER A 221 -1.92 8.25 -2.15
N ARG A 222 -1.41 8.74 -3.27
CA ARG A 222 -2.18 8.88 -4.49
C ARG A 222 -2.48 7.50 -5.08
N ALA A 223 -3.65 7.35 -5.70
CA ALA A 223 -4.01 6.10 -6.36
C ALA A 223 -2.98 5.73 -7.45
N TYR A 224 -2.59 4.46 -7.49
CA TYR A 224 -1.63 3.91 -8.47
C TYR A 224 -0.22 4.54 -8.44
N ARG A 225 0.21 5.17 -7.33
CA ARG A 225 1.54 5.74 -7.14
C ARG A 225 2.29 4.99 -6.03
N THR A 226 2.84 3.83 -6.36
CA THR A 226 3.59 2.95 -5.44
C THR A 226 4.78 3.63 -4.78
N GLY A 227 5.39 4.63 -5.41
CA GLY A 227 6.52 5.36 -4.82
C GLY A 227 6.14 6.42 -3.77
N ASP A 228 4.84 6.63 -3.50
CA ASP A 228 4.43 7.65 -2.50
C ASP A 228 4.76 7.22 -1.07
N ASN A 229 4.81 5.92 -0.77
CA ASN A 229 5.19 5.38 0.55
C ASN A 229 6.50 4.57 0.54
N GLY A 230 7.26 4.61 -0.56
CA GLY A 230 8.46 3.78 -0.77
C GLY A 230 9.58 3.95 0.27
N LEU A 231 9.64 5.07 1.01
CA LEU A 231 10.61 5.24 2.09
C LEU A 231 10.34 4.25 3.23
N VAL A 232 9.14 4.25 3.80
CA VAL A 232 8.80 3.37 4.91
C VAL A 232 8.74 1.90 4.47
N GLU A 233 8.28 1.61 3.24
CA GLU A 233 8.31 0.26 2.68
C GLU A 233 9.74 -0.32 2.64
N SER A 234 10.73 0.49 2.22
CA SER A 234 12.14 0.07 2.23
C SER A 234 12.66 -0.17 3.64
N LYS A 235 12.23 0.64 4.61
CA LYS A 235 12.57 0.50 6.02
C LYS A 235 11.90 -0.72 6.66
N ASN A 236 10.69 -1.08 6.26
CA ASN A 236 10.04 -2.33 6.68
C ASN A 236 10.92 -3.56 6.42
N GLY A 237 11.54 -3.63 5.24
CA GLY A 237 12.51 -4.69 4.93
C GLY A 237 13.81 -4.57 5.71
N ALA A 238 14.40 -3.38 5.72
CA ALA A 238 15.72 -3.13 6.30
C ALA A 238 15.77 -3.14 7.83
N ILE A 239 14.65 -2.91 8.50
CA ILE A 239 14.54 -2.85 9.97
C ILE A 239 13.56 -3.91 10.48
N VAL A 240 12.26 -3.77 10.23
CA VAL A 240 11.28 -4.66 10.85
C VAL A 240 11.55 -6.12 10.47
N ARG A 241 11.62 -6.44 9.18
CA ARG A 241 11.86 -7.82 8.73
C ARG A 241 13.25 -8.34 9.07
N LYS A 242 14.27 -7.48 9.00
CA LYS A 242 15.64 -7.87 9.38
C LYS A 242 15.76 -8.28 10.84
N TYR A 243 15.09 -7.57 11.77
CA TYR A 243 15.23 -7.82 13.19
C TYR A 243 14.15 -8.75 13.75
N MET A 244 12.93 -8.71 13.23
CA MET A 244 11.83 -9.54 13.72
C MET A 244 11.55 -10.79 12.85
N GLY A 245 12.05 -10.82 11.62
CA GLY A 245 11.84 -11.94 10.69
C GLY A 245 10.43 -11.94 10.09
N PHE A 246 10.03 -13.10 9.55
CA PHE A 246 8.75 -13.32 8.91
C PHE A 246 7.84 -14.29 9.69
N GLY A 247 8.39 -14.97 10.70
CA GLY A 247 7.67 -15.97 11.48
C GLY A 247 6.56 -15.36 12.33
N HIS A 248 5.51 -16.14 12.58
CA HIS A 248 4.40 -15.75 13.44
C HIS A 248 4.86 -15.45 14.86
N ILE A 249 4.40 -14.33 15.40
CA ILE A 249 4.53 -13.96 16.83
C ILE A 249 3.12 -13.71 17.35
N ALA A 250 2.70 -14.49 18.34
CA ALA A 250 1.34 -14.42 18.87
C ALA A 250 1.05 -13.08 19.56
N ALA A 251 -0.21 -12.64 19.51
CA ALA A 251 -0.71 -11.36 20.02
C ALA A 251 -0.30 -11.09 21.49
N GLN A 252 -0.25 -12.11 22.34
CA GLN A 252 0.15 -12.02 23.76
C GLN A 252 1.58 -11.51 23.98
N HIS A 253 2.43 -11.52 22.95
CA HIS A 253 3.81 -11.05 23.03
C HIS A 253 3.99 -9.60 22.55
N ALA A 254 2.93 -8.93 22.12
CA ALA A 254 3.00 -7.59 21.56
C ALA A 254 3.67 -6.59 22.51
N GLU A 255 3.29 -6.59 23.76
CA GLU A 255 3.86 -5.72 24.81
C GLU A 255 5.38 -5.94 24.97
N ALA A 256 5.82 -7.19 25.05
CA ALA A 256 7.24 -7.50 25.19
C ALA A 256 8.04 -7.09 23.93
N VAL A 257 7.44 -7.23 22.75
CA VAL A 257 8.05 -6.80 21.49
C VAL A 257 8.09 -5.27 21.42
N ASP A 258 7.03 -4.57 21.84
CA ASP A 258 7.01 -3.11 21.87
C ASP A 258 8.07 -2.54 22.83
N GLN A 259 8.21 -3.13 24.02
CA GLN A 259 9.26 -2.76 24.98
C GLN A 259 10.67 -2.97 24.40
N PHE A 260 10.90 -4.07 23.66
CA PHE A 260 12.16 -4.28 22.96
C PHE A 260 12.41 -3.20 21.90
N HIS A 261 11.39 -2.83 21.13
CA HIS A 261 11.52 -1.75 20.14
C HIS A 261 11.91 -0.44 20.81
N ARG A 262 11.19 -0.04 21.85
CA ARG A 262 11.41 1.25 22.56
C ARG A 262 12.76 1.35 23.23
N ARG A 263 13.20 0.26 23.90
CA ARG A 263 14.41 0.29 24.73
C ARG A 263 15.69 0.03 23.96
N TYR A 264 15.62 -0.77 22.88
CA TYR A 264 16.82 -1.25 22.21
C TYR A 264 16.83 -0.98 20.71
N LEU A 265 15.76 -1.33 19.98
CA LEU A 265 15.77 -1.22 18.52
C LEU A 265 15.74 0.23 18.05
N ASN A 266 14.78 1.04 18.53
CA ASN A 266 14.62 2.45 18.12
C ASN A 266 15.86 3.30 18.47
N PRO A 267 16.42 3.24 19.68
CA PRO A 267 17.68 3.92 19.99
C PRO A 267 18.82 3.48 19.07
N TYR A 268 19.03 2.18 18.89
CA TYR A 268 20.07 1.67 18.02
C TYR A 268 19.93 2.18 16.57
N VAL A 269 18.72 2.12 16.01
CA VAL A 269 18.47 2.54 14.61
C VAL A 269 18.74 4.02 14.41
N ASN A 270 18.38 4.87 15.39
CA ASN A 270 18.44 6.32 15.24
C ASN A 270 19.80 6.92 15.60
N PHE A 271 20.50 6.36 16.57
CA PHE A 271 21.76 6.94 17.06
C PHE A 271 23.00 6.18 16.57
N HIS A 272 22.89 4.88 16.29
CA HIS A 272 24.06 4.01 16.10
C HIS A 272 24.08 3.23 14.76
N ARG A 273 23.00 3.29 13.97
CA ARG A 273 22.92 2.57 12.71
C ARG A 273 22.90 3.53 11.52
N PRO A 274 24.02 3.69 10.79
CA PRO A 274 24.04 4.52 9.60
C PRO A 274 23.06 4.00 8.53
N CYS A 275 22.42 4.93 7.85
CA CYS A 275 21.59 4.69 6.69
C CYS A 275 22.09 5.51 5.49
N ALA A 276 21.73 5.09 4.27
CA ALA A 276 22.12 5.77 3.06
C ALA A 276 21.35 7.10 2.94
N VAL A 277 22.06 8.20 2.79
CA VAL A 277 21.49 9.53 2.62
C VAL A 277 21.28 9.80 1.14
N ALA A 278 20.03 10.11 0.76
CA ALA A 278 19.69 10.42 -0.62
C ALA A 278 20.10 11.86 -0.96
N GLU A 279 20.90 12.03 -1.99
CA GLU A 279 21.22 13.31 -2.62
C GLU A 279 20.51 13.41 -3.97
N ILE A 280 19.95 14.57 -4.26
CA ILE A 280 19.32 14.82 -5.57
C ILE A 280 20.35 15.48 -6.48
N VAL A 281 20.77 14.76 -7.51
CA VAL A 281 21.67 15.28 -8.54
C VAL A 281 20.86 15.57 -9.79
N GLU A 282 21.04 16.76 -10.34
CA GLU A 282 20.46 17.16 -11.63
C GLU A 282 21.40 16.68 -12.75
N LEU A 283 20.86 15.90 -13.68
CA LEU A 283 21.59 15.41 -14.84
C LEU A 283 21.62 16.47 -15.94
N PRO A 284 22.56 16.41 -16.89
CA PRO A 284 22.66 17.36 -18.01
C PRO A 284 21.38 17.52 -18.85
N ASN A 285 20.51 16.51 -18.82
CA ASN A 285 19.21 16.50 -19.51
C ASN A 285 18.05 17.09 -18.66
N GLY A 286 18.33 17.76 -17.56
CA GLY A 286 17.35 18.34 -16.64
C GLY A 286 16.59 17.31 -15.76
N LYS A 287 16.89 16.02 -15.87
CA LYS A 287 16.29 15.00 -15.01
C LYS A 287 16.97 14.94 -13.65
N ARG A 288 16.17 14.84 -12.60
CA ARG A 288 16.66 14.65 -11.23
C ARG A 288 16.81 13.18 -10.91
N ARG A 289 17.99 12.78 -10.41
CA ARG A 289 18.29 11.43 -9.97
C ARG A 289 18.69 11.42 -8.50
N ARG A 290 18.18 10.44 -7.75
CA ARG A 290 18.67 10.16 -6.39
C ARG A 290 19.94 9.35 -6.47
N VAL A 291 21.00 9.80 -5.77
CA VAL A 291 22.24 9.09 -5.57
C VAL A 291 22.53 8.93 -4.08
N TYR A 292 23.23 7.88 -3.68
CA TYR A 292 23.50 7.54 -2.29
C TYR A 292 25.01 7.44 -2.11
N ARG A 293 25.65 8.58 -1.83
CA ARG A 293 27.11 8.66 -1.68
C ARG A 293 27.55 8.73 -0.23
N ARG A 294 26.64 9.10 0.66
CA ARG A 294 26.92 9.35 2.08
C ARG A 294 26.09 8.40 2.95
N TRP A 295 26.72 7.98 4.05
CA TRP A 295 26.06 7.20 5.09
C TRP A 295 26.13 8.00 6.40
N ALA A 296 25.03 8.08 7.13
CA ALA A 296 24.96 8.77 8.42
C ALA A 296 23.82 8.17 9.24
N THR A 297 23.89 8.29 10.56
CA THR A 297 22.76 7.94 11.43
C THR A 297 21.64 8.97 11.27
N PRO A 298 20.38 8.62 11.53
CA PRO A 298 19.28 9.60 11.57
C PRO A 298 19.57 10.80 12.50
N PHE A 299 20.23 10.56 13.64
CA PHE A 299 20.66 11.62 14.55
C PHE A 299 21.69 12.56 13.91
N GLU A 300 22.71 12.03 13.22
CA GLU A 300 23.68 12.86 12.51
C GLU A 300 23.03 13.68 11.39
N ILE A 301 22.06 13.12 10.67
CA ILE A 301 21.31 13.84 9.63
C ILE A 301 20.50 14.97 10.29
N PHE A 302 19.83 14.69 11.41
CA PHE A 302 19.06 15.70 12.14
C PHE A 302 19.95 16.84 12.65
N ARG A 303 21.07 16.50 13.30
CA ARG A 303 22.03 17.49 13.84
C ARG A 303 22.61 18.40 12.77
N GLN A 304 22.77 17.90 11.55
CA GLN A 304 23.29 18.67 10.42
C GLN A 304 22.21 19.51 9.69
N ALA A 305 20.94 19.34 10.04
CA ALA A 305 19.87 20.13 9.43
C ALA A 305 19.99 21.60 9.86
N PRO A 306 19.81 22.56 8.93
CA PRO A 306 19.80 23.98 9.29
C PRO A 306 18.77 24.26 10.39
N GLN A 307 19.18 24.98 11.43
CA GLN A 307 18.32 25.34 12.57
C GLN A 307 17.68 24.14 13.28
N CYS A 308 18.38 23.01 13.38
CA CYS A 308 17.86 21.75 13.92
C CYS A 308 17.20 21.92 15.31
N GLU A 309 17.77 22.76 16.18
CA GLU A 309 17.22 23.01 17.52
C GLU A 309 15.81 23.63 17.49
N SER A 310 15.51 24.43 16.46
CA SER A 310 14.17 25.03 16.31
C SER A 310 13.07 24.03 16.00
N PHE A 311 13.43 22.81 15.61
CA PHE A 311 12.49 21.73 15.35
C PHE A 311 12.25 20.83 16.56
N LEU A 312 13.09 20.91 17.60
CA LEU A 312 12.95 20.10 18.80
C LEU A 312 11.59 20.36 19.47
N ARG A 313 11.02 19.29 20.01
CA ARG A 313 9.80 19.40 20.80
C ARG A 313 10.11 19.99 22.18
N PRO A 314 9.13 20.61 22.86
CA PRO A 314 9.33 21.09 24.23
C PRO A 314 9.84 19.98 25.15
N GLY A 315 10.84 20.32 25.99
CA GLY A 315 11.43 19.38 26.95
C GLY A 315 12.53 18.46 26.40
N VAL A 316 12.90 18.60 25.11
CA VAL A 316 14.05 17.90 24.51
C VAL A 316 15.11 18.92 24.11
N SER A 317 16.35 18.71 24.49
CA SER A 317 17.48 19.55 24.08
C SER A 317 18.45 18.79 23.16
N MET A 318 19.21 19.50 22.36
CA MET A 318 20.26 18.89 21.53
C MET A 318 21.35 18.27 22.42
N ALA A 319 21.68 18.88 23.55
CA ALA A 319 22.65 18.38 24.49
C ALA A 319 22.25 17.00 25.08
N ASP A 320 20.95 16.79 25.35
CA ASP A 320 20.46 15.50 25.84
C ASP A 320 20.60 14.41 24.76
N LEU A 321 20.30 14.75 23.49
CA LEU A 321 20.46 13.83 22.37
C LEU A 321 21.92 13.48 22.11
N GLU A 322 22.83 14.46 22.18
CA GLU A 322 24.28 14.27 22.04
C GLU A 322 24.84 13.41 23.20
N SER A 323 24.44 13.71 24.43
CA SER A 323 24.82 12.92 25.60
C SER A 323 24.35 11.47 25.43
N PHE A 324 23.10 11.28 25.00
CA PHE A 324 22.57 9.93 24.76
C PHE A 324 23.36 9.18 23.68
N ALA A 325 23.66 9.84 22.54
CA ALA A 325 24.43 9.26 21.45
C ALA A 325 25.86 8.81 21.89
N GLN A 326 26.42 9.46 22.90
CA GLN A 326 27.77 9.17 23.43
C GLN A 326 27.81 8.15 24.57
N THR A 327 26.65 7.67 25.04
CA THR A 327 26.61 6.69 26.16
C THR A 327 27.24 5.35 25.80
N GLN A 328 27.22 4.99 24.51
CA GLN A 328 27.76 3.73 24.00
C GLN A 328 28.35 3.95 22.62
N SER A 329 29.31 3.11 22.21
CA SER A 329 29.74 3.05 20.82
C SER A 329 28.68 2.34 19.93
N ASP A 330 28.74 2.54 18.63
CA ASP A 330 27.84 1.90 17.66
C ASP A 330 27.84 0.38 17.78
N THR A 331 29.03 -0.20 18.01
CA THR A 331 29.20 -1.65 18.15
C THR A 331 28.62 -2.17 19.48
N GLU A 332 28.84 -1.46 20.58
CA GLU A 332 28.27 -1.83 21.88
C GLU A 332 26.75 -1.78 21.87
N ALA A 333 26.16 -0.72 21.32
CA ALA A 333 24.72 -0.58 21.14
C ALA A 333 24.13 -1.72 20.27
N ALA A 334 24.83 -2.08 19.19
CA ALA A 334 24.45 -3.21 18.34
C ALA A 334 24.48 -4.56 19.11
N ILE A 335 25.52 -4.81 19.88
CA ILE A 335 25.67 -6.03 20.68
C ILE A 335 24.57 -6.12 21.73
N GLU A 336 24.31 -5.03 22.44
CA GLU A 336 23.25 -4.96 23.46
C GLU A 336 21.86 -5.21 22.85
N MET A 337 21.54 -4.54 21.76
CA MET A 337 20.27 -4.75 21.03
C MET A 337 20.13 -6.22 20.60
N GLN A 338 21.18 -6.84 20.05
CA GLN A 338 21.15 -8.24 19.64
C GLN A 338 21.01 -9.21 20.84
N LYS A 339 21.61 -8.88 21.98
CA LYS A 339 21.44 -9.65 23.24
C LYS A 339 19.98 -9.58 23.71
N ALA A 340 19.40 -8.38 23.77
CA ALA A 340 18.00 -8.19 24.14
C ALA A 340 17.04 -8.91 23.19
N LYS A 341 17.32 -8.85 21.87
CA LYS A 341 16.55 -9.61 20.87
C LYS A 341 16.59 -11.11 21.12
N ARG A 342 17.77 -11.70 21.39
CA ARG A 342 17.89 -13.15 21.70
C ARG A 342 17.09 -13.53 22.93
N GLN A 343 17.12 -12.71 23.97
CA GLN A 343 16.34 -12.92 25.19
C GLN A 343 14.82 -12.87 24.90
N LEU A 344 14.36 -11.88 24.15
CA LEU A 344 12.97 -11.77 23.72
C LEU A 344 12.52 -13.02 22.96
N MET A 345 13.28 -13.43 21.93
CA MET A 345 12.92 -14.59 21.10
C MET A 345 12.95 -15.91 21.89
N ALA A 346 13.85 -16.06 22.85
CA ALA A 346 13.88 -17.20 23.78
C ALA A 346 12.62 -17.22 24.67
N GLY A 347 12.20 -16.06 25.19
CA GLY A 347 10.98 -15.91 25.98
C GLY A 347 9.72 -16.24 25.20
N ILE A 348 9.64 -15.82 23.94
CA ILE A 348 8.52 -16.14 23.03
C ILE A 348 8.43 -17.66 22.78
N LYS A 349 9.56 -18.31 22.47
CA LYS A 349 9.60 -19.76 22.24
C LYS A 349 9.19 -20.59 23.46
N LYS A 350 9.64 -20.22 24.65
CA LYS A 350 9.29 -20.93 25.91
C LYS A 350 7.80 -20.86 26.26
N ARG A 351 7.11 -19.79 25.87
CA ARG A 351 5.67 -19.61 26.14
C ARG A 351 4.77 -20.17 25.04
N SER A 352 5.37 -20.60 23.93
CA SER A 352 4.65 -21.20 22.79
C SER A 352 4.79 -22.71 22.74
N ALA A 353 5.62 -23.32 23.61
CA ALA A 353 5.77 -24.75 23.88
C ALA A 353 4.97 -25.13 25.12
#